data_a04e272319e9e37b7b0b1776cca9ce7d
#
_entry.id   a04e272319e9e37b7b0b1776cca9ce7d
#
_cell.length_a   1.000
_cell.length_b   1.000
_cell.length_c   1.000
_cell.angle_alpha   90.00
_cell.angle_beta   90.00
_cell.angle_gamma   90.00
#
_symmetry.space_group_name_H-M   'P 1'
#
loop_
_entity.id
_entity.type
_entity.pdbx_description
1 polymer ?
#
loop_
_entity_poly.entity_id
_entity_poly.type
_entity_poly.pdbx_seq_one_letter_code
_entity_poly.pdbx_strand_id
1 'polypeptide(L)'
;CSMSVIHTTEKIQPQSLDSWDQRKITIVSDAWHPQVNGVVRTVEATAVALRELDHQVQILNPSEFLTVPCPMYPEIRLSLDVWPRVGKLLEEFCPDSILIATEGPLGVAARNYCISKGLKFTTNFNTKFPEYIRLRVPIPERWSYKYFQWFHNPSESVLVPTESLATYLHVRGIKNTGWWSRGVDIDLFRPYDE
;
A
#
# COMPACT_ATOMS: atom_id res chain seq x y z
N CYS A 1 25.70 -23.45 -32.90
CA CYS A 1 25.18 -23.49 -31.55
C CYS A 1 23.99 -22.54 -31.45
N SER A 2 22.79 -23.15 -31.50
CA SER A 2 21.52 -22.41 -31.41
C SER A 2 21.20 -22.12 -29.96
N MET A 3 21.06 -20.87 -29.59
CA MET A 3 20.46 -20.44 -28.32
C MET A 3 18.96 -20.33 -28.52
N SER A 4 18.23 -21.29 -27.97
CA SER A 4 16.77 -21.23 -27.85
C SER A 4 16.40 -20.35 -26.68
N VAL A 5 15.82 -19.21 -26.96
CA VAL A 5 15.17 -18.35 -25.95
C VAL A 5 13.79 -18.94 -25.69
N ILE A 6 13.63 -19.54 -24.52
CA ILE A 6 12.32 -20.04 -24.07
C ILE A 6 11.59 -18.85 -23.45
N HIS A 7 10.69 -18.23 -24.22
CA HIS A 7 9.64 -17.36 -23.68
C HIS A 7 8.54 -18.24 -23.11
N THR A 8 8.64 -18.56 -21.82
CA THR A 8 7.52 -19.16 -21.10
C THR A 8 6.64 -18.02 -20.56
N THR A 9 5.68 -17.60 -21.37
CA THR A 9 4.56 -16.80 -20.88
C THR A 9 3.57 -17.78 -20.24
N GLU A 10 3.79 -18.17 -18.98
CA GLU A 10 2.75 -18.85 -18.22
C GLU A 10 1.59 -17.88 -18.05
N LYS A 11 0.53 -18.12 -18.81
CA LYS A 11 -0.79 -17.56 -18.52
C LYS A 11 -1.22 -18.13 -17.18
N ILE A 12 -1.20 -17.31 -16.15
CA ILE A 12 -1.86 -17.62 -14.88
C ILE A 12 -3.33 -17.81 -15.22
N GLN A 13 -3.77 -19.07 -15.30
CA GLN A 13 -5.19 -19.37 -15.37
C GLN A 13 -5.84 -18.88 -14.06
N PRO A 14 -6.97 -18.18 -14.12
CA PRO A 14 -7.70 -17.86 -12.92
C PRO A 14 -8.06 -19.18 -12.23
N GLN A 15 -7.45 -19.43 -11.07
CA GLN A 15 -7.88 -20.51 -10.19
C GLN A 15 -9.35 -20.26 -9.87
N SER A 16 -10.15 -21.31 -9.92
CA SER A 16 -11.59 -21.24 -9.61
C SER A 16 -11.79 -20.49 -8.29
N LEU A 17 -12.66 -19.49 -8.28
CA LEU A 17 -12.96 -18.63 -7.12
C LEU A 17 -13.57 -19.41 -5.92
N ASP A 18 -13.78 -20.71 -6.05
CA ASP A 18 -14.55 -21.55 -5.13
C ASP A 18 -13.75 -22.06 -3.91
N SER A 19 -12.51 -21.61 -3.67
CA SER A 19 -11.70 -22.10 -2.53
C SER A 19 -10.76 -21.09 -1.91
N TRP A 20 -11.14 -19.82 -1.81
CA TRP A 20 -10.36 -18.87 -1.01
C TRP A 20 -10.72 -19.07 0.47
N ASP A 21 -9.83 -19.67 1.25
CA ASP A 21 -9.98 -19.71 2.71
C ASP A 21 -10.13 -18.29 3.25
N GLN A 22 -11.13 -18.09 4.12
CA GLN A 22 -11.35 -16.82 4.80
C GLN A 22 -10.07 -16.38 5.52
N ARG A 23 -9.59 -15.17 5.21
CA ARG A 23 -8.37 -14.60 5.79
C ARG A 23 -8.66 -13.33 6.55
N LYS A 24 -7.82 -13.05 7.54
CA LYS A 24 -7.78 -11.78 8.25
C LYS A 24 -6.75 -10.87 7.60
N ILE A 25 -7.18 -9.73 7.11
CA ILE A 25 -6.32 -8.79 6.37
C ILE A 25 -6.34 -7.45 7.08
N THR A 26 -5.18 -6.91 7.40
CA THR A 26 -5.06 -5.53 7.92
C THR A 26 -4.52 -4.61 6.84
N ILE A 27 -5.21 -3.50 6.60
CA ILE A 27 -4.76 -2.40 5.75
C ILE A 27 -4.40 -1.22 6.64
N VAL A 28 -3.19 -0.69 6.51
CA VAL A 28 -2.69 0.45 7.28
C VAL A 28 -2.57 1.65 6.36
N SER A 29 -3.23 2.76 6.71
CA SER A 29 -3.21 3.98 5.90
C SER A 29 -3.17 5.23 6.77
N ASP A 30 -2.22 6.13 6.52
CA ASP A 30 -2.20 7.48 7.09
C ASP A 30 -3.16 8.45 6.37
N ALA A 31 -3.54 8.11 5.12
CA ALA A 31 -4.54 8.84 4.37
C ALA A 31 -5.94 8.30 4.69
N TRP A 32 -6.79 9.15 5.26
CA TRP A 32 -8.16 8.81 5.63
C TRP A 32 -9.05 10.06 5.63
N HIS A 33 -10.36 9.87 5.80
CA HIS A 33 -11.30 10.98 5.93
C HIS A 33 -10.87 11.98 7.02
N PRO A 34 -11.12 13.30 6.83
CA PRO A 34 -11.93 13.95 5.77
C PRO A 34 -11.21 14.14 4.42
N GLN A 35 -9.98 13.65 4.24
CA GLN A 35 -9.31 13.72 2.95
C GLN A 35 -10.06 12.85 1.93
N VAL A 36 -10.32 13.42 0.75
CA VAL A 36 -10.86 12.69 -0.40
C VAL A 36 -9.80 12.68 -1.50
N ASN A 37 -8.99 11.63 -1.54
CA ASN A 37 -7.94 11.45 -2.53
C ASN A 37 -7.91 10.02 -3.07
N GLY A 38 -7.10 9.79 -4.11
CA GLY A 38 -7.03 8.49 -4.77
C GLY A 38 -6.57 7.35 -3.85
N VAL A 39 -5.80 7.63 -2.79
CA VAL A 39 -5.35 6.61 -1.84
C VAL A 39 -6.51 6.14 -0.96
N VAL A 40 -7.28 7.08 -0.38
CA VAL A 40 -8.46 6.77 0.43
C VAL A 40 -9.45 5.93 -0.36
N ARG A 41 -9.81 6.36 -1.57
CA ARG A 41 -10.72 5.61 -2.46
C ARG A 41 -10.19 4.21 -2.78
N THR A 42 -8.90 4.08 -3.06
CA THR A 42 -8.29 2.77 -3.33
C THR A 42 -8.35 1.85 -2.12
N VAL A 43 -8.05 2.35 -0.92
CA VAL A 43 -8.10 1.57 0.33
C VAL A 43 -9.53 1.12 0.62
N GLU A 44 -10.51 2.01 0.49
CA GLU A 44 -11.93 1.70 0.70
C GLU A 44 -12.43 0.65 -0.30
N ALA A 45 -12.18 0.86 -1.60
CA ALA A 45 -12.58 -0.09 -2.64
C ALA A 45 -11.93 -1.46 -2.45
N THR A 46 -10.65 -1.49 -2.07
CA THR A 46 -9.94 -2.75 -1.77
C THR A 46 -10.57 -3.45 -0.56
N ALA A 47 -10.90 -2.71 0.50
CA ALA A 47 -11.51 -3.28 1.70
C ALA A 47 -12.92 -3.81 1.42
N VAL A 48 -13.70 -3.12 0.58
CA VAL A 48 -15.03 -3.59 0.15
C VAL A 48 -14.89 -4.88 -0.65
N ALA A 49 -14.06 -4.90 -1.69
CA ALA A 49 -13.86 -6.09 -2.53
C ALA A 49 -13.36 -7.30 -1.73
N LEU A 50 -12.46 -7.10 -0.77
CA LEU A 50 -11.98 -8.19 0.10
C LEU A 50 -13.09 -8.72 1.02
N ARG A 51 -13.98 -7.87 1.52
CA ARG A 51 -15.13 -8.30 2.32
C ARG A 51 -16.17 -9.03 1.49
N GLU A 52 -16.39 -8.64 0.24
CA GLU A 52 -17.24 -9.36 -0.72
C GLU A 52 -16.70 -10.76 -1.05
N LEU A 53 -15.39 -10.97 -0.88
CA LEU A 53 -14.71 -12.27 -0.98
C LEU A 53 -14.66 -13.03 0.38
N ASP A 54 -15.51 -12.66 1.34
CA ASP A 54 -15.62 -13.26 2.68
C ASP A 54 -14.38 -13.13 3.57
N HIS A 55 -13.45 -12.21 3.26
CA HIS A 55 -12.31 -11.92 4.14
C HIS A 55 -12.68 -10.98 5.27
N GLN A 56 -12.05 -11.15 6.44
CA GLN A 56 -12.13 -10.20 7.54
C GLN A 56 -11.12 -9.07 7.33
N VAL A 57 -11.59 -7.83 7.19
CA VAL A 57 -10.73 -6.68 6.90
C VAL A 57 -10.77 -5.65 8.01
N GLN A 58 -9.61 -5.42 8.64
CA GLN A 58 -9.34 -4.32 9.55
C GLN A 58 -8.65 -3.19 8.78
N ILE A 59 -9.04 -1.93 9.03
CA ILE A 59 -8.35 -0.75 8.49
C ILE A 59 -7.82 0.07 9.65
N LEU A 60 -6.50 0.12 9.81
CA LEU A 60 -5.86 1.03 10.76
C LEU A 60 -5.67 2.39 10.08
N ASN A 61 -6.32 3.40 10.60
CA ASN A 61 -6.36 4.74 10.03
C ASN A 61 -6.27 5.82 11.12
N PRO A 62 -5.99 7.10 10.80
CA PRO A 62 -5.78 8.15 11.78
C PRO A 62 -6.94 8.41 12.74
N SER A 63 -8.19 8.05 12.39
CA SER A 63 -9.35 8.29 13.27
C SER A 63 -9.33 7.46 14.56
N GLU A 64 -8.54 6.40 14.58
CA GLU A 64 -8.36 5.53 15.76
C GLU A 64 -7.27 6.03 16.72
N PHE A 65 -6.56 7.09 16.37
CA PHE A 65 -5.37 7.58 17.07
C PHE A 65 -5.52 9.04 17.50
N LEU A 66 -4.67 9.45 18.43
CA LEU A 66 -4.49 10.88 18.71
C LEU A 66 -3.80 11.54 17.52
N THR A 67 -4.39 12.57 16.96
CA THR A 67 -3.86 13.20 15.76
C THR A 67 -3.68 14.70 15.92
N VAL A 68 -2.67 15.22 15.22
CA VAL A 68 -2.46 16.65 15.02
C VAL A 68 -2.52 16.99 13.53
N PRO A 69 -2.97 18.20 13.16
CA PRO A 69 -2.91 18.63 11.78
C PRO A 69 -1.43 18.78 11.34
N CYS A 70 -1.14 18.36 10.11
CA CYS A 70 0.17 18.62 9.53
C CYS A 70 0.34 20.14 9.31
N PRO A 71 1.44 20.77 9.75
CA PRO A 71 1.61 22.23 9.67
C PRO A 71 1.44 22.81 8.27
N MET A 72 1.80 22.08 7.22
CA MET A 72 1.73 22.54 5.82
C MET A 72 0.43 22.08 5.12
N TYR A 73 -0.28 21.11 5.71
CA TYR A 73 -1.50 20.51 5.16
C TYR A 73 -2.43 20.12 6.31
N PRO A 74 -3.23 21.06 6.84
CA PRO A 74 -4.10 20.80 8.01
C PRO A 74 -5.13 19.67 7.78
N GLU A 75 -5.46 19.40 6.53
CA GLU A 75 -6.31 18.27 6.13
C GLU A 75 -5.64 16.91 6.34
N ILE A 76 -4.30 16.86 6.38
CA ILE A 76 -3.54 15.66 6.70
C ILE A 76 -3.38 15.57 8.21
N ARG A 77 -3.90 14.47 8.78
CA ARG A 77 -3.81 14.19 10.21
C ARG A 77 -2.62 13.28 10.49
N LEU A 78 -1.67 13.75 11.30
CA LEU A 78 -0.52 12.97 11.74
C LEU A 78 -0.84 12.28 13.05
N SER A 79 -0.76 10.97 13.08
CA SER A 79 -1.00 10.16 14.28
C SER A 79 0.21 10.17 15.20
N LEU A 80 0.00 10.40 16.52
CA LEU A 80 1.08 10.58 17.50
C LEU A 80 1.32 9.34 18.38
N ASP A 81 0.26 8.65 18.81
CA ASP A 81 0.31 7.52 19.74
C ASP A 81 0.44 6.15 19.04
N VAL A 82 1.17 6.14 17.92
CA VAL A 82 1.18 5.00 16.98
C VAL A 82 1.99 3.79 17.50
N TRP A 83 3.13 4.01 18.17
CA TRP A 83 4.12 2.97 18.41
C TRP A 83 3.62 1.79 19.27
N PRO A 84 3.05 1.99 20.48
CA PRO A 84 2.54 0.85 21.24
C PRO A 84 1.20 0.35 20.70
N ARG A 85 0.39 1.26 20.17
CA ARG A 85 -1.01 1.00 19.85
C ARG A 85 -1.19 0.21 18.56
N VAL A 86 -0.41 0.51 17.51
CA VAL A 86 -0.44 -0.25 16.25
C VAL A 86 -0.07 -1.71 16.50
N GLY A 87 0.99 -1.96 17.28
CA GLY A 87 1.39 -3.33 17.64
C GLY A 87 0.28 -4.07 18.38
N LYS A 88 -0.36 -3.44 19.37
CA LYS A 88 -1.46 -4.03 20.13
C LYS A 88 -2.66 -4.37 19.24
N LEU A 89 -3.07 -3.47 18.36
CA LEU A 89 -4.18 -3.70 17.42
C LEU A 89 -3.89 -4.84 16.44
N LEU A 90 -2.66 -4.96 15.96
CA LEU A 90 -2.22 -6.08 15.12
C LEU A 90 -2.18 -7.41 15.90
N GLU A 91 -1.74 -7.40 17.16
CA GLU A 91 -1.75 -8.59 18.01
C GLU A 91 -3.17 -9.06 18.35
N GLU A 92 -4.09 -8.14 18.63
CA GLU A 92 -5.49 -8.45 18.93
C GLU A 92 -6.23 -9.01 17.71
N PHE A 93 -5.99 -8.45 16.52
CA PHE A 93 -6.64 -8.92 15.30
C PHE A 93 -6.00 -10.19 14.73
N CYS A 94 -4.69 -10.41 14.92
CA CYS A 94 -3.92 -11.52 14.37
C CYS A 94 -4.10 -11.67 12.84
N PRO A 95 -3.69 -10.69 12.04
CA PRO A 95 -3.88 -10.75 10.60
C PRO A 95 -2.99 -11.80 9.92
N ASP A 96 -3.54 -12.49 8.91
CA ASP A 96 -2.80 -13.38 8.01
C ASP A 96 -1.98 -12.61 6.98
N SER A 97 -2.44 -11.39 6.65
CA SER A 97 -1.79 -10.51 5.67
C SER A 97 -1.88 -9.05 6.11
N ILE A 98 -0.80 -8.31 5.88
CA ILE A 98 -0.71 -6.88 6.23
C ILE A 98 -0.32 -6.09 4.99
N LEU A 99 -1.17 -5.13 4.60
CA LEU A 99 -0.92 -4.17 3.53
C LEU A 99 -0.68 -2.79 4.15
N ILE A 100 0.49 -2.21 3.93
CA ILE A 100 0.82 -0.84 4.33
C ILE A 100 0.67 0.05 3.10
N ALA A 101 -0.40 0.85 3.09
CA ALA A 101 -0.80 1.63 1.92
C ALA A 101 -0.12 3.00 1.83
N THR A 102 0.48 3.49 2.92
CA THR A 102 1.12 4.81 2.98
C THR A 102 2.39 4.79 3.84
N GLU A 103 3.29 5.75 3.57
CA GLU A 103 4.61 5.86 4.19
C GLU A 103 4.66 6.87 5.37
N GLY A 104 3.51 7.18 5.96
CA GLY A 104 3.40 8.08 7.11
C GLY A 104 3.64 7.41 8.46
N PRO A 105 3.35 8.08 9.59
CA PRO A 105 3.61 7.60 10.95
C PRO A 105 3.00 6.23 11.26
N LEU A 106 1.74 5.98 10.83
CA LEU A 106 1.08 4.68 10.98
C LEU A 106 1.79 3.60 10.17
N GLY A 107 2.09 3.89 8.89
CA GLY A 107 2.82 2.97 8.03
C GLY A 107 4.19 2.61 8.59
N VAL A 108 4.95 3.59 9.11
CA VAL A 108 6.26 3.36 9.74
C VAL A 108 6.12 2.52 11.01
N ALA A 109 5.11 2.77 11.85
CA ALA A 109 4.87 1.99 13.05
C ALA A 109 4.54 0.53 12.73
N ALA A 110 3.62 0.29 11.78
CA ALA A 110 3.27 -1.05 11.33
C ALA A 110 4.46 -1.79 10.71
N ARG A 111 5.22 -1.13 9.83
CA ARG A 111 6.45 -1.67 9.24
C ARG A 111 7.45 -2.13 10.30
N ASN A 112 7.76 -1.27 11.26
CA ASN A 112 8.75 -1.59 12.29
C ASN A 112 8.26 -2.69 13.23
N TYR A 113 6.96 -2.71 13.53
CA TYR A 113 6.35 -3.81 14.27
C TYR A 113 6.50 -5.13 13.50
N CYS A 114 6.14 -5.18 12.22
CA CYS A 114 6.27 -6.37 11.39
C CYS A 114 7.72 -6.88 11.34
N ILE A 115 8.70 -5.99 11.14
CA ILE A 115 10.11 -6.35 11.14
C ILE A 115 10.53 -6.93 12.51
N SER A 116 10.14 -6.29 13.61
CA SER A 116 10.50 -6.74 14.98
C SER A 116 9.94 -8.12 15.33
N LYS A 117 8.80 -8.48 14.75
CA LYS A 117 8.10 -9.76 14.97
C LYS A 117 8.40 -10.79 13.86
N GLY A 118 9.17 -10.44 12.84
CA GLY A 118 9.43 -11.31 11.68
C GLY A 118 8.18 -11.58 10.82
N LEU A 119 7.20 -10.67 10.85
CA LEU A 119 5.98 -10.79 10.08
C LEU A 119 6.20 -10.28 8.65
N LYS A 120 5.63 -10.99 7.68
CA LYS A 120 5.61 -10.56 6.28
C LYS A 120 4.56 -9.46 6.09
N PHE A 121 4.89 -8.48 5.28
CA PHE A 121 3.99 -7.39 4.91
C PHE A 121 4.23 -6.96 3.49
N THR A 122 3.20 -6.40 2.89
CA THR A 122 3.22 -5.81 1.54
C THR A 122 3.07 -4.30 1.66
N THR A 123 3.72 -3.56 0.80
CA THR A 123 3.56 -2.10 0.73
C THR A 123 2.97 -1.69 -0.61
N ASN A 124 2.41 -0.49 -0.67
CA ASN A 124 1.85 0.06 -1.90
C ASN A 124 2.57 1.37 -2.26
N PHE A 125 3.02 1.48 -3.49
CA PHE A 125 3.61 2.71 -4.01
C PHE A 125 2.61 3.40 -4.94
N ASN A 126 1.83 4.32 -4.38
CA ASN A 126 0.68 4.91 -5.06
C ASN A 126 1.03 6.07 -5.98
N THR A 127 2.09 6.82 -5.72
CA THR A 127 2.37 8.10 -6.37
C THR A 127 3.87 8.37 -6.40
N LYS A 128 4.36 9.12 -7.38
CA LYS A 128 5.71 9.69 -7.39
C LYS A 128 5.84 10.78 -6.31
N PHE A 129 5.57 10.39 -5.06
CA PHE A 129 5.56 11.25 -3.89
C PHE A 129 6.89 12.03 -3.69
N PRO A 130 8.08 11.46 -4.03
CA PRO A 130 9.34 12.20 -3.96
C PRO A 130 9.35 13.47 -4.82
N GLU A 131 8.71 13.44 -5.98
CA GLU A 131 8.61 14.60 -6.86
C GLU A 131 7.67 15.68 -6.29
N TYR A 132 6.60 15.27 -5.61
CA TYR A 132 5.69 16.20 -4.91
C TYR A 132 6.34 16.85 -3.69
N ILE A 133 7.10 16.09 -2.89
CA ILE A 133 7.84 16.63 -1.74
C ILE A 133 8.85 17.67 -2.21
N ARG A 134 9.58 17.39 -3.30
CA ARG A 134 10.61 18.29 -3.85
C ARG A 134 10.07 19.66 -4.26
N LEU A 135 8.82 19.71 -4.76
CA LEU A 135 8.19 20.98 -5.16
C LEU A 135 7.87 21.91 -3.96
N ARG A 136 7.88 21.37 -2.74
CA ARG A 136 7.38 22.05 -1.54
C ARG A 136 8.32 22.08 -0.36
N VAL A 137 9.29 21.15 -0.31
CA VAL A 137 10.31 21.08 0.74
C VAL A 137 11.67 20.93 0.06
N PRO A 138 12.67 21.76 0.37
CA PRO A 138 14.00 21.71 -0.24
C PRO A 138 14.83 20.51 0.27
N ILE A 139 14.27 19.31 0.18
CA ILE A 139 14.96 18.05 0.50
C ILE A 139 15.60 17.52 -0.78
N PRO A 140 16.92 17.23 -0.78
CA PRO A 140 17.56 16.60 -1.92
C PRO A 140 16.89 15.27 -2.28
N GLU A 141 16.61 15.06 -3.57
CA GLU A 141 15.93 13.88 -4.10
C GLU A 141 16.54 12.55 -3.59
N ARG A 142 17.87 12.51 -3.49
CA ARG A 142 18.60 11.35 -2.95
C ARG A 142 18.19 10.94 -1.53
N TRP A 143 17.76 11.90 -0.68
CA TRP A 143 17.33 11.61 0.69
C TRP A 143 15.91 11.04 0.69
N SER A 144 15.04 11.57 -0.16
CA SER A 144 13.69 11.03 -0.32
C SER A 144 13.75 9.57 -0.78
N TYR A 145 14.59 9.26 -1.80
CA TYR A 145 14.70 7.87 -2.26
C TYR A 145 15.34 6.94 -1.24
N LYS A 146 16.31 7.40 -0.44
CA LYS A 146 16.83 6.60 0.67
C LYS A 146 15.76 6.24 1.69
N TYR A 147 14.85 7.19 2.00
CA TYR A 147 13.71 6.92 2.86
C TYR A 147 12.77 5.87 2.24
N PHE A 148 12.43 6.00 0.97
CA PHE A 148 11.56 5.02 0.29
C PHE A 148 12.22 3.64 0.17
N GLN A 149 13.51 3.56 -0.14
CA GLN A 149 14.26 2.31 -0.09
C GLN A 149 14.22 1.68 1.31
N TRP A 150 14.50 2.48 2.33
CA TRP A 150 14.44 2.01 3.72
C TRP A 150 13.03 1.51 4.08
N PHE A 151 11.99 2.21 3.64
CA PHE A 151 10.61 1.86 3.94
C PHE A 151 10.15 0.58 3.21
N HIS A 152 10.38 0.50 1.91
CA HIS A 152 9.81 -0.54 1.05
C HIS A 152 10.66 -1.80 0.93
N ASN A 153 11.99 -1.73 0.96
CA ASN A 153 12.85 -2.89 0.71
C ASN A 153 12.65 -4.07 1.68
N PRO A 154 12.30 -3.88 2.97
CA PRO A 154 12.00 -4.99 3.86
C PRO A 154 10.65 -5.68 3.59
N SER A 155 9.78 -5.12 2.77
CA SER A 155 8.49 -5.73 2.43
C SER A 155 8.67 -6.95 1.52
N GLU A 156 7.74 -7.89 1.57
CA GLU A 156 7.70 -9.04 0.67
C GLU A 156 7.46 -8.60 -0.79
N SER A 157 6.60 -7.62 -0.98
CA SER A 157 6.30 -7.02 -2.28
C SER A 157 5.91 -5.55 -2.15
N VAL A 158 6.29 -4.76 -3.15
CA VAL A 158 5.86 -3.37 -3.33
C VAL A 158 4.86 -3.32 -4.48
N LEU A 159 3.60 -3.12 -4.18
CA LEU A 159 2.54 -3.07 -5.19
C LEU A 159 2.61 -1.77 -5.98
N VAL A 160 2.64 -1.89 -7.29
CA VAL A 160 2.69 -0.76 -8.24
C VAL A 160 1.61 -0.87 -9.31
N PRO A 161 0.99 0.25 -9.73
CA PRO A 161 -0.11 0.21 -10.70
C PRO A 161 0.33 0.02 -12.15
N THR A 162 1.60 0.24 -12.48
CA THR A 162 2.10 0.17 -13.87
C THR A 162 3.52 -0.40 -13.93
N GLU A 163 3.83 -1.07 -15.04
CA GLU A 163 5.16 -1.61 -15.30
C GLU A 163 6.21 -0.49 -15.44
N SER A 164 5.84 0.63 -16.00
CA SER A 164 6.73 1.80 -16.10
C SER A 164 7.14 2.31 -14.72
N LEU A 165 6.24 2.26 -13.73
CA LEU A 165 6.56 2.62 -12.35
C LEU A 165 7.45 1.56 -11.68
N ALA A 166 7.23 0.26 -11.95
CA ALA A 166 8.11 -0.80 -11.49
C ALA A 166 9.54 -0.60 -12.00
N THR A 167 9.70 -0.38 -13.30
CA THR A 167 11.00 -0.08 -13.91
C THR A 167 11.67 1.16 -13.30
N TYR A 168 10.89 2.21 -13.08
CA TYR A 168 11.35 3.44 -12.45
C TYR A 168 11.87 3.19 -11.02
N LEU A 169 11.19 2.35 -10.23
CA LEU A 169 11.59 1.99 -8.87
C LEU A 169 12.81 1.05 -8.85
N HIS A 170 12.90 0.12 -9.80
CA HIS A 170 14.04 -0.79 -9.94
C HIS A 170 15.36 -0.04 -10.12
N VAL A 171 15.39 0.96 -11.01
CA VAL A 171 16.55 1.83 -11.23
C VAL A 171 16.95 2.57 -9.95
N ARG A 172 16.00 2.80 -9.05
CA ARG A 172 16.18 3.48 -7.76
C ARG A 172 16.37 2.54 -6.57
N GLY A 173 16.63 1.25 -6.83
CA GLY A 173 17.00 0.29 -5.80
C GLY A 173 15.84 -0.31 -5.01
N ILE A 174 14.61 -0.21 -5.50
CA ILE A 174 13.44 -0.91 -4.99
C ILE A 174 13.09 -2.00 -6.01
N LYS A 175 13.45 -3.27 -5.75
CA LYS A 175 13.42 -4.36 -6.74
C LYS A 175 12.30 -5.37 -6.55
N ASN A 176 11.72 -5.42 -5.37
CA ASN A 176 10.66 -6.38 -4.98
C ASN A 176 9.25 -5.89 -5.39
N THR A 177 9.11 -5.34 -6.60
CA THR A 177 7.83 -4.82 -7.08
C THR A 177 6.90 -5.92 -7.55
N GLY A 178 5.62 -5.81 -7.16
CA GLY A 178 4.51 -6.61 -7.65
C GLY A 178 3.52 -5.74 -8.43
N TRP A 179 2.90 -6.31 -9.45
CA TRP A 179 1.90 -5.57 -10.22
C TRP A 179 0.53 -5.63 -9.54
N TRP A 180 -0.12 -4.47 -9.40
CA TRP A 180 -1.47 -4.35 -8.89
C TRP A 180 -2.25 -3.29 -9.67
N SER A 181 -3.05 -3.74 -10.61
CA SER A 181 -4.00 -2.90 -11.34
C SER A 181 -5.16 -2.54 -10.39
N ARG A 182 -5.38 -1.25 -10.19
CA ARG A 182 -6.43 -0.76 -9.26
C ARG A 182 -7.86 -1.03 -9.72
N GLY A 183 -8.03 -1.50 -10.95
CA GLY A 183 -9.34 -1.59 -11.56
C GLY A 183 -9.97 -0.21 -11.86
N VAL A 184 -11.07 -0.23 -12.57
CA VAL A 184 -11.92 0.94 -12.82
C VAL A 184 -13.34 0.51 -12.45
N ASP A 185 -14.06 1.37 -11.74
CA ASP A 185 -15.47 1.18 -11.46
C ASP A 185 -16.26 1.30 -12.77
N ILE A 186 -16.60 0.13 -13.32
CA ILE A 186 -17.31 0.04 -14.61
C ILE A 186 -18.76 0.51 -14.52
N ASP A 187 -19.34 0.58 -13.32
CA ASP A 187 -20.68 1.10 -13.11
C ASP A 187 -20.70 2.63 -13.12
N LEU A 188 -19.63 3.24 -12.60
CA LEU A 188 -19.44 4.68 -12.60
C LEU A 188 -18.94 5.23 -13.95
N PHE A 189 -18.12 4.44 -14.67
CA PHE A 189 -17.50 4.82 -15.95
C PHE A 189 -18.11 4.04 -17.12
N ARG A 190 -19.43 4.10 -17.28
CA ARG A 190 -20.12 3.59 -18.46
C ARG A 190 -19.99 4.57 -19.61
N PRO A 191 -19.81 4.10 -20.88
CA PRO A 191 -20.04 4.95 -22.03
C PRO A 191 -21.46 5.52 -21.96
N TYR A 192 -21.59 6.81 -22.23
CA TYR A 192 -22.92 7.37 -22.44
C TYR A 192 -23.49 6.75 -23.72
N ASP A 193 -24.60 6.08 -23.62
CA ASP A 193 -25.40 5.71 -24.79
C ASP A 193 -25.96 7.03 -25.35
N GLU A 194 -25.53 7.42 -26.57
CA GLU A 194 -26.07 8.55 -27.33
C GLU A 194 -27.49 8.27 -27.84
#